data_c4443f657a4344c54edddd847a9c54bc
#
_entry.id   c4443f657a4344c54edddd847a9c54bc
#
_cell.length_a   1.000
_cell.length_b   1.000
_cell.length_c   1.000
_cell.angle_alpha   90.00
_cell.angle_beta   90.00
_cell.angle_gamma   90.00
#
_symmetry.space_group_name_H-M   'P 1'
#
loop_
_entity.id
_entity.type
_entity.pdbx_description
1 polymer ?
#
loop_
_entity_poly.entity_id
_entity_poly.type
_entity_poly.pdbx_seq_one_letter_code
_entity_poly.pdbx_strand_id
1 'polypeptide(L)'
;MAGSQPNPNLPLQERLLALAKTLQFAWFAGHFTLILTTLRYSLSWLRMNYYGGMAQFCYRTSFVAAALTYGIVVYKTQRARAKTGNRPPGGAIALLADENVQYLILALIWLFSPQYPLALLPYSVYSIFHVATYTRANLIPTLQPTPAAVAAEGKPRVSNPWADRIGAFVKEYYDSSMSVVALLEVLLWGRILLAALLFQRRSWILIVLYTAFLRARYAQSSHVQTAFVQLSARIDSAVGSQNTPPALRQTWDTVKNVAVQFRDITDASKYLQGAPAKKTS
;
A
#
# COMPACT_ATOMS: atom_id res chain seq x y z
N MET A 1 4.27 -2.74 -15.92
CA MET A 1 5.54 -2.18 -16.40
C MET A 1 6.33 -3.30 -17.08
N ALA A 2 6.36 -3.36 -18.39
CA ALA A 2 7.15 -4.34 -19.11
C ALA A 2 8.62 -3.88 -19.11
N GLY A 3 9.48 -4.61 -18.41
CA GLY A 3 10.92 -4.46 -18.55
C GLY A 3 11.36 -4.96 -19.94
N SER A 4 12.43 -4.39 -20.50
CA SER A 4 13.05 -4.93 -21.72
C SER A 4 13.39 -6.41 -21.46
N GLN A 5 12.94 -7.31 -22.34
CA GLN A 5 13.25 -8.73 -22.24
C GLN A 5 14.78 -8.89 -22.24
N PRO A 6 15.35 -9.70 -21.34
CA PRO A 6 16.78 -9.95 -21.36
C PRO A 6 17.14 -10.68 -22.66
N ASN A 7 18.26 -10.29 -23.28
CA ASN A 7 18.76 -10.95 -24.47
C ASN A 7 19.09 -12.42 -24.13
N PRO A 8 18.42 -13.42 -24.74
CA PRO A 8 18.59 -14.82 -24.40
C PRO A 8 19.99 -15.35 -24.72
N ASN A 9 20.74 -14.69 -25.61
CA ASN A 9 22.05 -15.09 -26.06
C ASN A 9 23.20 -14.69 -25.12
N LEU A 10 22.88 -13.83 -24.09
CA LEU A 10 23.91 -13.42 -23.13
C LEU A 10 24.10 -14.49 -22.03
N PRO A 11 25.32 -14.63 -21.48
CA PRO A 11 25.56 -15.44 -20.29
C PRO A 11 24.67 -15.03 -19.12
N LEU A 12 24.31 -16.00 -18.27
CA LEU A 12 23.43 -15.74 -17.10
C LEU A 12 23.93 -14.59 -16.22
N GLN A 13 25.23 -14.52 -16.00
CA GLN A 13 25.86 -13.49 -15.19
C GLN A 13 25.61 -12.08 -15.77
N GLU A 14 25.76 -11.90 -17.06
CA GLU A 14 25.54 -10.62 -17.73
C GLU A 14 24.05 -10.20 -17.68
N ARG A 15 23.14 -11.17 -17.87
CA ARG A 15 21.70 -10.93 -17.75
C ARG A 15 21.31 -10.49 -16.33
N LEU A 16 21.84 -11.15 -15.31
CA LEU A 16 21.59 -10.78 -13.91
C LEU A 16 22.20 -9.41 -13.59
N LEU A 17 23.40 -9.11 -14.08
CA LEU A 17 24.03 -7.82 -13.88
C LEU A 17 23.24 -6.68 -14.57
N ALA A 18 22.77 -6.92 -15.79
CA ALA A 18 21.92 -5.98 -16.50
C ALA A 18 20.60 -5.71 -15.74
N LEU A 19 19.98 -6.77 -15.21
CA LEU A 19 18.78 -6.66 -14.38
C LEU A 19 19.05 -5.85 -13.10
N ALA A 20 20.15 -6.15 -12.39
CA ALA A 20 20.54 -5.52 -11.13
C ALA A 20 20.80 -4.01 -11.26
N LYS A 21 21.20 -3.52 -12.43
CA LYS A 21 21.42 -2.10 -12.72
C LYS A 21 20.12 -1.30 -12.94
N THR A 22 18.96 -1.95 -12.91
CA THR A 22 17.67 -1.28 -13.16
C THR A 22 17.03 -0.73 -11.89
N LEU A 23 16.32 0.41 -12.00
CA LEU A 23 15.48 0.91 -10.91
C LEU A 23 14.36 -0.05 -10.51
N GLN A 24 13.94 -0.93 -11.43
CA GLN A 24 12.94 -1.96 -11.15
C GLN A 24 13.50 -3.04 -10.21
N PHE A 25 14.76 -3.38 -10.37
CA PHE A 25 15.44 -4.31 -9.45
C PHE A 25 15.63 -3.65 -8.07
N ALA A 26 16.04 -2.39 -8.01
CA ALA A 26 16.15 -1.66 -6.75
C ALA A 26 14.80 -1.61 -6.02
N TRP A 27 13.71 -1.40 -6.75
CA TRP A 27 12.34 -1.46 -6.22
C TRP A 27 11.98 -2.86 -5.69
N PHE A 28 12.30 -3.92 -6.44
CA PHE A 28 12.12 -5.31 -6.00
C PHE A 28 12.94 -5.62 -4.74
N ALA A 29 14.23 -5.25 -4.73
CA ALA A 29 15.11 -5.47 -3.58
C ALA A 29 14.60 -4.75 -2.32
N GLY A 30 14.05 -3.54 -2.47
CA GLY A 30 13.41 -2.81 -1.37
C GLY A 30 12.21 -3.56 -0.80
N HIS A 31 11.28 -4.04 -1.65
CA HIS A 31 10.13 -4.84 -1.19
C HIS A 31 10.55 -6.16 -0.55
N PHE A 32 11.57 -6.82 -1.10
CA PHE A 32 12.12 -8.05 -0.52
C PHE A 32 12.75 -7.79 0.86
N THR A 33 13.54 -6.71 0.99
CA THR A 33 14.10 -6.27 2.28
C THR A 33 13.00 -5.97 3.29
N LEU A 34 11.93 -5.29 2.88
CA LEU A 34 10.78 -5.01 3.75
C LEU A 34 10.16 -6.30 4.29
N ILE A 35 9.94 -7.31 3.45
CA ILE A 35 9.39 -8.60 3.89
C ILE A 35 10.32 -9.25 4.91
N LEU A 36 11.62 -9.34 4.63
CA LEU A 36 12.59 -9.99 5.53
C LEU A 36 12.69 -9.27 6.89
N THR A 37 12.77 -7.95 6.87
CA THR A 37 12.86 -7.16 8.11
C THR A 37 11.58 -7.18 8.92
N THR A 38 10.41 -7.20 8.25
CA THR A 38 9.12 -7.37 8.94
C THR A 38 9.00 -8.77 9.56
N LEU A 39 9.37 -9.83 8.85
CA LEU A 39 9.39 -11.19 9.41
C LEU A 39 10.30 -11.27 10.63
N ARG A 40 11.53 -10.70 10.54
CA ARG A 40 12.46 -10.66 11.66
C ARG A 40 11.92 -9.85 12.85
N TYR A 41 11.26 -8.73 12.59
CA TYR A 41 10.57 -7.93 13.61
C TYR A 41 9.45 -8.72 14.26
N SER A 42 8.61 -9.40 13.49
CA SER A 42 7.49 -10.21 13.96
C SER A 42 7.97 -11.34 14.90
N LEU A 43 9.11 -11.97 14.59
CA LEU A 43 9.74 -12.95 15.49
C LEU A 43 10.18 -12.33 16.82
N SER A 44 10.69 -11.11 16.81
CA SER A 44 11.02 -10.38 18.04
C SER A 44 9.76 -10.03 18.84
N TRP A 45 8.69 -9.65 18.15
CA TRP A 45 7.40 -9.36 18.78
C TRP A 45 6.79 -10.58 19.44
N LEU A 46 6.79 -11.75 18.77
CA LEU A 46 6.33 -13.03 19.33
C LEU A 46 7.12 -13.44 20.57
N ARG A 47 8.41 -13.09 20.63
CA ARG A 47 9.27 -13.32 21.81
C ARG A 47 9.13 -12.24 22.88
N MET A 48 8.17 -11.32 22.74
CA MET A 48 7.96 -10.17 23.64
C MET A 48 9.18 -9.23 23.75
N ASN A 49 10.13 -9.33 22.82
CA ASN A 49 11.35 -8.52 22.77
C ASN A 49 11.31 -7.49 21.62
N TYR A 50 10.20 -6.77 21.50
CA TYR A 50 9.95 -5.83 20.40
C TYR A 50 10.64 -4.46 20.59
N TYR A 51 11.13 -4.16 21.77
CA TYR A 51 11.97 -2.98 22.04
C TYR A 51 13.48 -3.29 22.03
N GLY A 52 13.91 -4.52 21.83
CA GLY A 52 15.31 -4.88 21.65
C GLY A 52 15.94 -4.18 20.43
N GLY A 53 17.23 -3.90 20.46
CA GLY A 53 17.92 -3.15 19.40
C GLY A 53 17.71 -3.73 17.99
N MET A 54 17.74 -5.07 17.85
CA MET A 54 17.49 -5.73 16.57
C MET A 54 16.04 -5.57 16.10
N ALA A 55 15.06 -5.59 17.02
CA ALA A 55 13.66 -5.36 16.66
C ALA A 55 13.46 -3.92 16.18
N GLN A 56 14.01 -2.94 16.91
CA GLN A 56 13.96 -1.53 16.51
C GLN A 56 14.64 -1.30 15.16
N PHE A 57 15.81 -1.89 14.95
CA PHE A 57 16.52 -1.82 13.68
C PHE A 57 15.67 -2.37 12.53
N CYS A 58 15.11 -3.58 12.66
CA CYS A 58 14.27 -4.18 11.64
C CYS A 58 13.00 -3.36 11.36
N TYR A 59 12.34 -2.85 12.41
CA TYR A 59 11.19 -1.97 12.27
C TYR A 59 11.51 -0.72 11.45
N ARG A 60 12.59 -0.02 11.77
CA ARG A 60 13.03 1.20 11.05
C ARG A 60 13.46 0.87 9.63
N THR A 61 14.23 -0.19 9.43
CA THR A 61 14.67 -0.64 8.10
C THR A 61 13.48 -0.99 7.20
N SER A 62 12.42 -1.59 7.73
CA SER A 62 11.19 -1.84 6.96
C SER A 62 10.59 -0.55 6.41
N PHE A 63 10.52 0.52 7.20
CA PHE A 63 9.98 1.80 6.73
C PHE A 63 10.94 2.59 5.84
N VAL A 64 12.25 2.45 6.01
CA VAL A 64 13.24 2.95 5.05
C VAL A 64 13.04 2.25 3.69
N ALA A 65 12.90 0.93 3.69
CA ALA A 65 12.66 0.16 2.48
C ALA A 65 11.32 0.55 1.83
N ALA A 66 10.26 0.73 2.62
CA ALA A 66 8.98 1.24 2.13
C ALA A 66 9.12 2.64 1.50
N ALA A 67 9.76 3.57 2.19
CA ALA A 67 9.97 4.94 1.66
C ALA A 67 10.76 4.93 0.35
N LEU A 68 11.80 4.09 0.23
CA LEU A 68 12.57 3.94 -1.00
C LEU A 68 11.72 3.36 -2.14
N THR A 69 10.93 2.31 -1.89
CA THR A 69 10.14 1.64 -2.93
C THR A 69 9.02 2.54 -3.45
N TYR A 70 8.25 3.16 -2.56
CA TYR A 70 7.22 4.12 -2.96
C TYR A 70 7.82 5.39 -3.57
N GLY A 71 8.98 5.86 -3.08
CA GLY A 71 9.73 6.96 -3.66
C GLY A 71 10.16 6.69 -5.11
N ILE A 72 10.63 5.47 -5.42
CA ILE A 72 10.95 5.06 -6.79
C ILE A 72 9.71 5.12 -7.69
N VAL A 73 8.54 4.65 -7.23
CA VAL A 73 7.29 4.69 -8.00
C VAL A 73 6.87 6.13 -8.26
N VAL A 74 6.83 6.97 -7.22
CA VAL A 74 6.50 8.41 -7.34
C VAL A 74 7.43 9.11 -8.31
N TYR A 75 8.75 8.92 -8.18
CA TYR A 75 9.74 9.47 -9.09
C TYR A 75 9.49 9.08 -10.55
N LYS A 76 9.28 7.78 -10.82
CA LYS A 76 9.02 7.27 -12.18
C LYS A 76 7.73 7.85 -12.75
N THR A 77 6.67 7.92 -11.95
CA THR A 77 5.38 8.48 -12.36
C THR A 77 5.50 9.97 -12.70
N GLN A 78 6.16 10.76 -11.83
CA GLN A 78 6.34 12.19 -12.07
C GLN A 78 7.25 12.45 -13.28
N ARG A 79 8.30 11.66 -13.44
CA ARG A 79 9.18 11.77 -14.63
C ARG A 79 8.44 11.42 -15.92
N ALA A 80 7.57 10.41 -15.91
CA ALA A 80 6.76 10.06 -17.07
C ALA A 80 5.76 11.18 -17.42
N ARG A 81 5.06 11.73 -16.42
CA ARG A 81 4.13 12.88 -16.59
C ARG A 81 4.85 14.12 -17.13
N ALA A 82 6.06 14.40 -16.64
CA ALA A 82 6.86 15.54 -17.12
C ALA A 82 7.27 15.39 -18.60
N LYS A 83 7.57 14.17 -19.06
CA LYS A 83 7.93 13.90 -20.45
C LYS A 83 6.76 14.04 -21.44
N THR A 84 5.55 13.69 -20.99
CA THR A 84 4.34 13.72 -21.83
C THR A 84 3.61 15.08 -21.78
N GLY A 85 4.09 16.02 -20.98
CA GLY A 85 3.41 17.31 -20.75
C GLY A 85 2.08 17.17 -20.00
N ASN A 86 1.69 15.95 -19.63
CA ASN A 86 0.40 15.63 -19.03
C ASN A 86 0.46 15.85 -17.51
N ARG A 87 0.41 17.11 -17.09
CA ARG A 87 0.27 17.46 -15.68
C ARG A 87 -1.20 17.36 -15.28
N PRO A 88 -1.55 16.53 -14.27
CA PRO A 88 -2.93 16.47 -13.81
C PRO A 88 -3.39 17.85 -13.33
N PRO A 89 -4.63 18.26 -13.68
CA PRO A 89 -5.22 19.46 -13.13
C PRO A 89 -5.27 19.34 -11.60
N GLY A 90 -4.91 20.42 -10.88
CA GLY A 90 -4.91 20.43 -9.40
C GLY A 90 -3.53 20.45 -8.73
N GLY A 91 -2.43 20.39 -9.49
CA GLY A 91 -1.06 20.63 -8.95
C GLY A 91 -0.72 19.77 -7.74
N ALA A 92 -0.44 20.40 -6.59
CA ALA A 92 -0.08 19.71 -5.34
C ALA A 92 -1.20 18.80 -4.79
N ILE A 93 -2.47 19.18 -4.96
CA ILE A 93 -3.62 18.37 -4.51
C ILE A 93 -3.70 17.06 -5.29
N ALA A 94 -3.48 17.10 -6.60
CA ALA A 94 -3.44 15.91 -7.44
C ALA A 94 -2.25 14.98 -7.09
N LEU A 95 -1.14 15.55 -6.61
CA LEU A 95 0.00 14.78 -6.11
C LEU A 95 -0.35 14.08 -4.80
N LEU A 96 -0.98 14.77 -3.85
CA LEU A 96 -1.43 14.20 -2.57
C LEU A 96 -2.57 13.19 -2.75
N ALA A 97 -3.31 13.26 -3.83
CA ALA A 97 -4.33 12.27 -4.19
C ALA A 97 -3.72 10.97 -4.78
N ASP A 98 -2.43 10.93 -5.10
CA ASP A 98 -1.76 9.72 -5.58
C ASP A 98 -1.51 8.76 -4.40
N GLU A 99 -2.01 7.52 -4.51
CA GLU A 99 -1.90 6.50 -3.46
C GLU A 99 -0.44 6.22 -3.07
N ASN A 100 0.47 6.17 -4.03
CA ASN A 100 1.89 5.94 -3.75
C ASN A 100 2.53 7.09 -2.97
N VAL A 101 2.09 8.33 -3.22
CA VAL A 101 2.53 9.51 -2.44
C VAL A 101 2.01 9.42 -1.01
N GLN A 102 0.77 9.00 -0.81
CA GLN A 102 0.17 8.81 0.51
C GLN A 102 0.92 7.75 1.32
N TYR A 103 1.22 6.58 0.71
CA TYR A 103 2.01 5.54 1.37
C TYR A 103 3.45 5.96 1.61
N LEU A 104 4.07 6.74 0.71
CA LEU A 104 5.40 7.32 0.94
C LEU A 104 5.42 8.24 2.16
N ILE A 105 4.46 9.16 2.25
CA ILE A 105 4.33 10.09 3.39
C ILE A 105 4.14 9.29 4.69
N LEU A 106 3.24 8.29 4.68
CA LEU A 106 3.03 7.45 5.85
C LEU A 106 4.27 6.64 6.24
N ALA A 107 5.02 6.10 5.28
CA ALA A 107 6.27 5.38 5.58
C ALA A 107 7.26 6.29 6.31
N LEU A 108 7.38 7.55 5.89
CA LEU A 108 8.20 8.56 6.56
C LEU A 108 7.67 8.90 7.97
N ILE A 109 6.35 9.03 8.14
CA ILE A 109 5.72 9.26 9.45
C ILE A 109 6.04 8.09 10.40
N TRP A 110 5.87 6.85 9.96
CA TRP A 110 6.16 5.66 10.77
C TRP A 110 7.64 5.49 11.08
N LEU A 111 8.52 5.91 10.16
CA LEU A 111 9.97 5.88 10.39
C LEU A 111 10.38 6.69 11.63
N PHE A 112 9.69 7.81 11.91
CA PHE A 112 10.02 8.71 13.02
C PHE A 112 9.03 8.64 14.19
N SER A 113 7.98 7.83 14.08
CA SER A 113 6.95 7.67 15.11
C SER A 113 7.32 6.58 16.14
N PRO A 114 6.62 6.48 17.28
CA PRO A 114 6.67 5.30 18.12
C PRO A 114 6.33 4.04 17.32
N GLN A 115 6.74 2.86 17.83
CA GLN A 115 6.48 1.61 17.12
C GLN A 115 4.99 1.24 17.19
N TYR A 116 4.39 1.09 16.02
CA TYR A 116 3.05 0.52 15.82
C TYR A 116 3.20 -0.74 14.95
N PRO A 117 3.24 -1.96 15.54
CA PRO A 117 3.44 -3.20 14.76
C PRO A 117 2.44 -3.36 13.62
N LEU A 118 1.17 -3.00 13.85
CA LEU A 118 0.12 -3.04 12.84
C LEU A 118 0.44 -2.20 11.60
N ALA A 119 1.22 -1.13 11.73
CA ALA A 119 1.58 -0.27 10.60
C ALA A 119 2.46 -0.96 9.55
N LEU A 120 3.18 -2.02 9.92
CA LEU A 120 3.99 -2.80 8.97
C LEU A 120 3.16 -3.71 8.06
N LEU A 121 2.00 -4.18 8.54
CA LEU A 121 1.25 -5.23 7.87
C LEU A 121 0.70 -4.83 6.49
N PRO A 122 0.08 -3.65 6.27
CA PRO A 122 -0.33 -3.21 4.94
C PRO A 122 0.85 -3.21 3.94
N TYR A 123 1.99 -2.63 4.33
CA TYR A 123 3.18 -2.59 3.49
C TYR A 123 3.71 -3.99 3.17
N SER A 124 3.66 -4.90 4.13
CA SER A 124 4.12 -6.29 3.93
C SER A 124 3.24 -7.05 2.96
N VAL A 125 1.92 -6.89 3.05
CA VAL A 125 0.97 -7.51 2.11
C VAL A 125 1.24 -7.02 0.69
N TYR A 126 1.31 -5.70 0.47
CA TYR A 126 1.65 -5.14 -0.84
C TYR A 126 3.01 -5.67 -1.34
N SER A 127 4.01 -5.74 -0.45
CA SER A 127 5.35 -6.20 -0.83
C SER A 127 5.37 -7.65 -1.30
N ILE A 128 4.56 -8.53 -0.71
CA ILE A 128 4.43 -9.93 -1.16
C ILE A 128 3.96 -9.97 -2.61
N PHE A 129 2.92 -9.23 -2.96
CA PHE A 129 2.40 -9.19 -4.33
C PHE A 129 3.38 -8.53 -5.31
N HIS A 130 4.10 -7.49 -4.88
CA HIS A 130 5.10 -6.83 -5.70
C HIS A 130 6.30 -7.74 -5.98
N VAL A 131 6.80 -8.44 -4.96
CA VAL A 131 7.88 -9.44 -5.12
C VAL A 131 7.41 -10.59 -6.01
N ALA A 132 6.22 -11.13 -5.81
CA ALA A 132 5.64 -12.19 -6.63
C ALA A 132 5.53 -11.76 -8.10
N THR A 133 4.94 -10.59 -8.36
CA THR A 133 4.74 -10.06 -9.71
C THR A 133 6.07 -9.78 -10.40
N TYR A 134 7.05 -9.20 -9.69
CA TYR A 134 8.38 -8.95 -10.26
C TYR A 134 9.12 -10.25 -10.57
N THR A 135 9.07 -11.22 -9.67
CA THR A 135 9.66 -12.54 -9.87
C THR A 135 9.12 -13.19 -11.12
N ARG A 136 7.79 -13.17 -11.29
CA ARG A 136 7.13 -13.70 -12.48
C ARG A 136 7.53 -12.99 -13.77
N ALA A 137 7.56 -11.65 -13.76
CA ALA A 137 7.70 -10.84 -14.96
C ALA A 137 9.16 -10.61 -15.38
N ASN A 138 10.11 -10.64 -14.44
CA ASN A 138 11.49 -10.26 -14.70
C ASN A 138 12.50 -11.33 -14.26
N LEU A 139 12.40 -11.87 -13.05
CA LEU A 139 13.41 -12.77 -12.51
C LEU A 139 13.37 -14.12 -13.20
N ILE A 140 12.21 -14.76 -13.34
CA ILE A 140 12.06 -16.04 -14.03
C ILE A 140 12.49 -15.96 -15.48
N PRO A 141 12.07 -14.98 -16.31
CA PRO A 141 12.55 -14.85 -17.68
C PRO A 141 14.05 -14.56 -17.79
N THR A 142 14.66 -13.93 -16.79
CA THR A 142 16.10 -13.70 -16.76
C THR A 142 16.87 -14.98 -16.45
N LEU A 143 16.35 -15.81 -15.54
CA LEU A 143 16.97 -17.11 -15.18
C LEU A 143 16.76 -18.15 -16.28
N GLN A 144 15.57 -18.21 -16.86
CA GLN A 144 15.16 -19.18 -17.87
C GLN A 144 14.60 -18.45 -19.10
N PRO A 145 15.44 -17.91 -19.98
CA PRO A 145 14.98 -17.23 -21.17
C PRO A 145 14.34 -18.21 -22.14
N THR A 146 13.24 -17.81 -22.76
CA THR A 146 12.64 -18.55 -23.85
C THR A 146 13.57 -18.45 -25.09
N PRO A 147 13.91 -19.54 -25.76
CA PRO A 147 14.73 -19.50 -26.97
C PRO A 147 14.14 -18.58 -28.04
N ALA A 148 14.98 -17.79 -28.70
CA ALA A 148 14.58 -16.83 -29.72
C ALA A 148 13.79 -17.45 -30.89
N ALA A 149 14.09 -18.71 -31.25
CA ALA A 149 13.39 -19.46 -32.28
C ALA A 149 11.89 -19.65 -32.01
N VAL A 150 11.51 -19.86 -30.74
CA VAL A 150 10.09 -20.03 -30.34
C VAL A 150 9.34 -18.68 -30.33
N ALA A 151 10.04 -17.58 -30.10
CA ALA A 151 9.46 -16.23 -30.12
C ALA A 151 9.21 -15.74 -31.56
N ALA A 152 9.99 -16.19 -32.53
CA ALA A 152 9.90 -15.79 -33.95
C ALA A 152 8.76 -16.49 -34.72
N GLU A 153 8.33 -17.67 -34.28
CA GLU A 153 7.32 -18.49 -34.96
C GLU A 153 5.86 -18.16 -34.59
N GLY A 154 5.59 -17.14 -33.78
CA GLY A 154 4.22 -16.80 -33.36
C GLY A 154 3.53 -17.90 -32.53
N LYS A 155 4.26 -18.93 -32.13
CA LYS A 155 3.72 -19.99 -31.27
C LYS A 155 3.44 -19.47 -29.85
N PRO A 156 2.45 -20.01 -29.15
CA PRO A 156 2.15 -19.66 -27.77
C PRO A 156 3.43 -19.79 -26.93
N ARG A 157 3.77 -18.75 -26.18
CA ARG A 157 4.92 -18.76 -25.27
C ARG A 157 4.90 -20.04 -24.44
N VAL A 158 6.02 -20.78 -24.47
CA VAL A 158 6.20 -21.93 -23.57
C VAL A 158 6.04 -21.40 -22.15
N SER A 159 4.96 -21.82 -21.51
CA SER A 159 4.60 -21.40 -20.17
C SER A 159 5.60 -21.99 -19.18
N ASN A 160 6.09 -21.14 -18.27
CA ASN A 160 6.95 -21.60 -17.18
C ASN A 160 6.08 -21.99 -16.00
N PRO A 161 6.09 -23.25 -15.51
CA PRO A 161 5.21 -23.71 -14.44
C PRO A 161 5.29 -22.86 -13.17
N TRP A 162 6.46 -22.32 -12.84
CA TRP A 162 6.64 -21.42 -11.69
C TRP A 162 5.99 -20.06 -11.90
N ALA A 163 6.15 -19.50 -13.11
CA ALA A 163 5.51 -18.24 -13.47
C ALA A 163 3.98 -18.34 -13.44
N ASP A 164 3.45 -19.50 -13.88
CA ASP A 164 2.01 -19.75 -13.88
C ASP A 164 1.46 -19.94 -12.47
N ARG A 165 2.16 -20.69 -11.61
CA ARG A 165 1.78 -20.82 -10.19
C ARG A 165 1.78 -19.47 -9.47
N ILE A 166 2.80 -18.65 -9.69
CA ILE A 166 2.83 -17.29 -9.13
C ILE A 166 1.67 -16.45 -9.68
N GLY A 167 1.39 -16.56 -10.98
CA GLY A 167 0.26 -15.87 -11.60
C GLY A 167 -1.08 -16.28 -11.03
N ALA A 168 -1.29 -17.58 -10.81
CA ALA A 168 -2.48 -18.13 -10.19
C ALA A 168 -2.62 -17.62 -8.74
N PHE A 169 -1.55 -17.70 -7.96
CA PHE A 169 -1.51 -17.15 -6.59
C PHE A 169 -1.91 -15.67 -6.55
N VAL A 170 -1.29 -14.83 -7.39
CA VAL A 170 -1.61 -13.40 -7.43
C VAL A 170 -3.07 -13.18 -7.81
N LYS A 171 -3.57 -13.90 -8.83
CA LYS A 171 -4.96 -13.76 -9.30
C LYS A 171 -5.98 -14.18 -8.22
N GLU A 172 -5.70 -15.26 -7.51
CA GLU A 172 -6.61 -15.84 -6.52
C GLU A 172 -6.66 -15.00 -5.22
N TYR A 173 -5.49 -14.57 -4.74
CA TYR A 173 -5.41 -13.97 -3.38
C TYR A 173 -5.35 -12.45 -3.37
N TYR A 174 -5.16 -11.77 -4.51
CA TYR A 174 -4.99 -10.32 -4.55
C TYR A 174 -6.17 -9.58 -3.92
N ASP A 175 -7.38 -9.86 -4.37
CA ASP A 175 -8.59 -9.13 -3.97
C ASP A 175 -8.92 -9.35 -2.48
N SER A 176 -8.83 -10.59 -2.02
CA SER A 176 -9.00 -10.93 -0.60
C SER A 176 -7.96 -10.26 0.27
N SER A 177 -6.71 -10.18 -0.20
CA SER A 177 -5.61 -9.52 0.53
C SER A 177 -5.80 -8.01 0.59
N MET A 178 -6.35 -7.37 -0.45
CA MET A 178 -6.69 -5.94 -0.41
C MET A 178 -7.80 -5.64 0.60
N SER A 179 -8.77 -6.56 0.76
CA SER A 179 -9.78 -6.45 1.83
C SER A 179 -9.16 -6.58 3.23
N VAL A 180 -8.17 -7.47 3.40
CA VAL A 180 -7.41 -7.58 4.65
C VAL A 180 -6.59 -6.30 4.90
N VAL A 181 -5.94 -5.73 3.89
CA VAL A 181 -5.22 -4.45 4.02
C VAL A 181 -6.17 -3.35 4.50
N ALA A 182 -7.35 -3.23 3.88
CA ALA A 182 -8.34 -2.23 4.27
C ALA A 182 -8.78 -2.40 5.73
N LEU A 183 -9.01 -3.63 6.17
CA LEU A 183 -9.34 -3.92 7.58
C LEU A 183 -8.20 -3.53 8.51
N LEU A 184 -6.95 -3.86 8.16
CA LEU A 184 -5.76 -3.50 8.95
C LEU A 184 -5.58 -1.99 9.05
N GLU A 185 -5.85 -1.24 7.98
CA GLU A 185 -5.82 0.23 7.99
C GLU A 185 -6.86 0.81 8.96
N VAL A 186 -8.09 0.28 8.96
CA VAL A 186 -9.15 0.71 9.88
C VAL A 186 -8.81 0.33 11.32
N LEU A 187 -8.30 -0.89 11.57
CA LEU A 187 -7.87 -1.32 12.90
C LEU A 187 -6.71 -0.48 13.44
N LEU A 188 -5.75 -0.11 12.58
CA LEU A 188 -4.64 0.76 12.95
C LEU A 188 -5.15 2.15 13.34
N TRP A 189 -6.13 2.71 12.61
CA TRP A 189 -6.78 3.95 13.00
C TRP A 189 -7.42 3.85 14.39
N GLY A 190 -8.18 2.77 14.65
CA GLY A 190 -8.77 2.52 15.96
C GLY A 190 -7.72 2.42 17.08
N ARG A 191 -6.57 1.76 16.79
CA ARG A 191 -5.45 1.66 17.75
C ARG A 191 -4.82 3.04 18.04
N ILE A 192 -4.68 3.89 17.03
CA ILE A 192 -4.14 5.25 17.20
C ILE A 192 -5.15 6.13 17.95
N LEU A 193 -6.44 6.00 17.63
CA LEU A 193 -7.52 6.69 18.34
C LEU A 193 -7.52 6.36 19.84
N LEU A 194 -7.42 5.06 20.16
CA LEU A 194 -7.30 4.62 21.55
C LEU A 194 -6.05 5.21 22.23
N ALA A 195 -4.92 5.25 21.53
CA ALA A 195 -3.71 5.86 22.04
C ALA A 195 -3.89 7.38 22.31
N ALA A 196 -4.64 8.08 21.45
CA ALA A 196 -4.95 9.49 21.60
C ALA A 196 -5.88 9.74 22.79
N LEU A 197 -6.91 8.92 22.95
CA LEU A 197 -7.82 8.99 24.10
C LEU A 197 -7.11 8.71 25.44
N LEU A 198 -6.08 7.87 25.41
CA LEU A 198 -5.23 7.58 26.57
C LEU A 198 -4.06 8.58 26.71
N PHE A 199 -4.07 9.68 25.99
CA PHE A 199 -3.06 10.74 26.03
C PHE A 199 -1.62 10.24 25.82
N GLN A 200 -1.42 9.19 25.04
CA GLN A 200 -0.08 8.68 24.72
C GLN A 200 0.70 9.72 23.90
N ARG A 201 2.00 9.76 24.12
CA ARG A 201 2.89 10.74 23.47
C ARG A 201 2.77 10.72 21.96
N ARG A 202 2.60 11.89 21.32
CA ARG A 202 2.47 12.11 19.86
C ARG A 202 1.23 11.50 19.21
N SER A 203 0.36 10.82 19.93
CA SER A 203 -0.81 10.15 19.35
C SER A 203 -1.81 11.14 18.74
N TRP A 204 -1.94 12.34 19.27
CA TRP A 204 -2.82 13.39 18.73
C TRP A 204 -2.39 13.85 17.33
N ILE A 205 -1.09 13.97 17.07
CA ILE A 205 -0.58 14.30 15.74
C ILE A 205 -0.83 13.12 14.79
N LEU A 206 -0.54 11.89 15.26
CA LEU A 206 -0.73 10.68 14.46
C LEU A 206 -2.20 10.45 14.08
N ILE A 207 -3.15 10.70 15.00
CA ILE A 207 -4.58 10.49 14.67
C ILE A 207 -5.06 11.47 13.60
N VAL A 208 -4.61 12.72 13.62
CA VAL A 208 -4.96 13.71 12.60
C VAL A 208 -4.40 13.29 11.24
N LEU A 209 -3.10 12.99 11.17
CA LEU A 209 -2.43 12.60 9.93
C LEU A 209 -3.00 11.30 9.36
N TYR A 210 -3.25 10.32 10.22
CA TYR A 210 -3.77 9.03 9.79
C TYR A 210 -5.26 9.10 9.40
N THR A 211 -6.04 9.98 10.04
CA THR A 211 -7.43 10.24 9.63
C THR A 211 -7.49 10.88 8.24
N ALA A 212 -6.61 11.82 7.94
CA ALA A 212 -6.50 12.40 6.61
C ALA A 212 -6.15 11.34 5.54
N PHE A 213 -5.19 10.47 5.85
CA PHE A 213 -4.86 9.33 4.99
C PHE A 213 -6.06 8.40 4.78
N LEU A 214 -6.69 7.94 5.87
CA LEU A 214 -7.81 6.99 5.78
C LEU A 214 -9.01 7.59 5.05
N ARG A 215 -9.22 8.92 5.18
CA ARG A 215 -10.24 9.63 4.40
C ARG A 215 -9.92 9.63 2.89
N ALA A 216 -8.65 9.83 2.52
CA ALA A 216 -8.22 9.74 1.14
C ALA A 216 -8.38 8.29 0.60
N ARG A 217 -8.01 7.29 1.39
CA ARG A 217 -8.20 5.87 1.07
C ARG A 217 -9.69 5.53 0.88
N TYR A 218 -10.56 6.02 1.76
CA TYR A 218 -12.01 5.82 1.63
C TYR A 218 -12.55 6.37 0.30
N ALA A 219 -12.03 7.49 -0.20
CA ALA A 219 -12.45 8.05 -1.47
C ALA A 219 -11.98 7.23 -2.68
N GLN A 220 -10.89 6.45 -2.55
CA GLN A 220 -10.22 5.80 -3.67
C GLN A 220 -10.43 4.28 -3.72
N SER A 221 -10.73 3.63 -2.59
CA SER A 221 -10.74 2.19 -2.46
C SER A 221 -12.11 1.64 -2.05
N SER A 222 -12.70 0.82 -2.90
CA SER A 222 -13.92 0.07 -2.58
C SER A 222 -13.73 -0.90 -1.42
N HIS A 223 -12.53 -1.48 -1.25
CA HIS A 223 -12.22 -2.35 -0.12
C HIS A 223 -12.30 -1.60 1.21
N VAL A 224 -11.79 -0.36 1.27
CA VAL A 224 -11.88 0.48 2.47
C VAL A 224 -13.33 0.86 2.76
N GLN A 225 -14.11 1.23 1.74
CA GLN A 225 -15.55 1.50 1.90
C GLN A 225 -16.28 0.28 2.45
N THR A 226 -16.02 -0.90 1.89
CA THR A 226 -16.61 -2.16 2.34
C THR A 226 -16.20 -2.51 3.77
N ALA A 227 -14.94 -2.27 4.15
CA ALA A 227 -14.47 -2.49 5.52
C ALA A 227 -15.22 -1.61 6.53
N PHE A 228 -15.46 -0.33 6.20
CA PHE A 228 -16.27 0.56 7.03
C PHE A 228 -17.73 0.12 7.13
N VAL A 229 -18.34 -0.29 6.02
CA VAL A 229 -19.72 -0.81 6.03
C VAL A 229 -19.85 -2.05 6.90
N GLN A 230 -18.91 -3.01 6.77
CA GLN A 230 -18.92 -4.23 7.59
C GLN A 230 -18.69 -3.94 9.07
N LEU A 231 -17.76 -3.03 9.39
CA LEU A 231 -17.51 -2.62 10.77
C LEU A 231 -18.74 -1.94 11.38
N SER A 232 -19.36 -0.99 10.64
CA SER A 232 -20.57 -0.31 11.07
C SER A 232 -21.71 -1.31 11.33
N ALA A 233 -21.94 -2.26 10.41
CA ALA A 233 -22.96 -3.28 10.57
C ALA A 233 -22.73 -4.18 11.80
N ARG A 234 -21.48 -4.52 12.10
CA ARG A 234 -21.14 -5.28 13.31
C ARG A 234 -21.41 -4.49 14.60
N ILE A 235 -21.08 -3.20 14.60
CA ILE A 235 -21.37 -2.31 15.75
C ILE A 235 -22.88 -2.11 15.88
N ASP A 236 -23.60 -1.87 14.77
CA ASP A 236 -25.06 -1.76 14.75
C ASP A 236 -25.72 -2.99 15.37
N SER A 237 -25.27 -4.18 15.00
CA SER A 237 -25.76 -5.45 15.57
C SER A 237 -25.49 -5.56 17.07
N ALA A 238 -24.29 -5.17 17.51
CA ALA A 238 -23.92 -5.23 18.94
C ALA A 238 -24.71 -4.22 19.78
N VAL A 239 -24.86 -2.98 19.27
CA VAL A 239 -25.56 -1.87 19.95
C VAL A 239 -27.08 -2.03 19.87
N GLY A 240 -27.61 -2.70 18.83
CA GLY A 240 -29.02 -3.00 18.64
C GLY A 240 -29.58 -4.08 19.59
N SER A 241 -28.74 -4.78 20.35
CA SER A 241 -29.17 -5.82 21.26
C SER A 241 -30.09 -5.25 22.36
N GLN A 242 -31.08 -6.05 22.81
CA GLN A 242 -32.07 -5.58 23.79
C GLN A 242 -31.47 -5.14 25.13
N ASN A 243 -30.30 -5.68 25.48
CA ASN A 243 -29.62 -5.37 26.74
C ASN A 243 -28.71 -4.13 26.66
N THR A 244 -28.62 -3.45 25.52
CA THR A 244 -27.75 -2.28 25.37
C THR A 244 -28.40 -1.03 25.94
N PRO A 245 -27.71 -0.30 26.85
CA PRO A 245 -28.23 0.95 27.40
C PRO A 245 -28.56 1.96 26.31
N PRO A 246 -29.66 2.73 26.45
CA PRO A 246 -30.07 3.77 25.47
C PRO A 246 -28.97 4.80 25.17
N ALA A 247 -28.19 5.17 26.18
CA ALA A 247 -27.07 6.10 26.02
C ALA A 247 -26.01 5.62 25.02
N LEU A 248 -25.69 4.32 25.00
CA LEU A 248 -24.75 3.77 24.02
C LEU A 248 -25.31 3.81 22.59
N ARG A 249 -26.61 3.60 22.42
CA ARG A 249 -27.26 3.72 21.10
C ARG A 249 -27.20 5.16 20.60
N GLN A 250 -27.56 6.12 21.42
CA GLN A 250 -27.48 7.53 21.07
C GLN A 250 -26.06 7.98 20.75
N THR A 251 -25.07 7.52 21.52
CA THR A 251 -23.66 7.80 21.26
C THR A 251 -23.24 7.26 19.90
N TRP A 252 -23.62 6.02 19.58
CA TRP A 252 -23.30 5.41 18.29
C TRP A 252 -23.97 6.14 17.11
N ASP A 253 -25.24 6.53 17.25
CA ASP A 253 -25.93 7.31 16.22
C ASP A 253 -25.28 8.68 16.02
N THR A 254 -24.83 9.32 17.09
CA THR A 254 -24.05 10.57 17.01
C THR A 254 -22.74 10.35 16.27
N VAL A 255 -22.00 9.29 16.57
CA VAL A 255 -20.75 8.94 15.87
C VAL A 255 -20.99 8.73 14.36
N LYS A 256 -22.05 8.00 13.99
CA LYS A 256 -22.40 7.80 12.57
C LYS A 256 -22.72 9.14 11.88
N ASN A 257 -23.50 9.99 12.52
CA ASN A 257 -23.86 11.31 11.96
C ASN A 257 -22.64 12.21 11.79
N VAL A 258 -21.72 12.25 12.77
CA VAL A 258 -20.45 12.99 12.67
C VAL A 258 -19.59 12.44 11.54
N ALA A 259 -19.50 11.11 11.40
CA ALA A 259 -18.74 10.49 10.32
C ALA A 259 -19.29 10.84 8.92
N VAL A 260 -20.63 10.87 8.77
CA VAL A 260 -21.28 11.28 7.52
C VAL A 260 -21.00 12.76 7.22
N GLN A 261 -21.18 13.65 8.21
CA GLN A 261 -20.88 15.08 8.05
C GLN A 261 -19.41 15.31 7.67
N PHE A 262 -18.48 14.64 8.36
CA PHE A 262 -17.06 14.72 8.06
C PHE A 262 -16.75 14.27 6.62
N ARG A 263 -17.35 13.16 6.18
CA ARG A 263 -17.24 12.68 4.80
C ARG A 263 -17.70 13.75 3.80
N ASP A 264 -18.86 14.36 4.05
CA ASP A 264 -19.50 15.30 3.13
C ASP A 264 -18.77 16.65 3.06
N ILE A 265 -18.19 17.12 4.17
CA ILE A 265 -17.39 18.35 4.22
C ILE A 265 -16.02 18.13 3.55
N THR A 266 -15.43 16.95 3.70
CA THR A 266 -14.10 16.63 3.17
C THR A 266 -14.14 16.01 1.78
N ASP A 267 -15.26 16.05 1.08
CA ASP A 267 -15.37 15.51 -0.28
C ASP A 267 -14.69 16.41 -1.30
N ALA A 268 -13.45 16.04 -1.65
CA ALA A 268 -12.63 16.75 -2.62
C ALA A 268 -13.26 16.82 -4.02
N SER A 269 -14.16 15.91 -4.38
CA SER A 269 -14.83 15.91 -5.69
C SER A 269 -15.69 17.16 -5.89
N LYS A 270 -16.26 17.71 -4.83
CA LYS A 270 -17.03 18.95 -4.84
C LYS A 270 -16.17 20.17 -5.23
N TYR A 271 -14.91 20.17 -4.86
CA TYR A 271 -13.97 21.27 -5.16
C TYR A 271 -13.31 21.09 -6.53
N LEU A 272 -13.18 19.88 -7.04
CA LEU A 272 -12.61 19.61 -8.36
C LEU A 272 -13.63 19.83 -9.49
N GLN A 273 -14.93 19.62 -9.24
CA GLN A 273 -16.00 19.89 -10.21
C GLN A 273 -16.36 21.38 -10.35
N GLY A 274 -15.99 22.22 -9.39
CA GLY A 274 -16.28 23.66 -9.38
C GLY A 274 -15.32 24.54 -10.18
N ALA A 275 -14.30 24.02 -10.83
CA ALA A 275 -13.44 24.78 -11.71
C ALA A 275 -14.17 25.02 -13.05
N PRO A 276 -14.56 26.28 -13.42
CA PRO A 276 -15.25 26.53 -14.67
C PRO A 276 -14.38 26.10 -15.84
N ALA A 277 -14.97 25.34 -16.76
CA ALA A 277 -14.33 24.97 -18.02
C ALA A 277 -13.87 26.26 -18.72
N LYS A 278 -12.56 26.40 -18.90
CA LYS A 278 -11.97 27.52 -19.64
C LYS A 278 -12.58 27.50 -21.05
N LYS A 279 -13.49 28.44 -21.34
CA LYS A 279 -13.97 28.65 -22.70
C LYS A 279 -12.76 29.02 -23.58
N THR A 280 -12.38 28.10 -24.45
CA THR A 280 -11.49 28.40 -25.58
C THR A 280 -12.28 29.24 -26.57
N SER A 281 -11.98 30.52 -26.64
CA SER A 281 -12.34 31.42 -27.72
C SER A 281 -11.32 31.31 -28.83
#